data_465a2c8a6f51d7c3d819cab2acdf6e4e
#
_entry.id   465a2c8a6f51d7c3d819cab2acdf6e4e
#
_cell.length_a   1.000
_cell.length_b   1.000
_cell.length_c   1.000
_cell.angle_alpha   90.00
_cell.angle_beta   90.00
_cell.angle_gamma   90.00
#
_symmetry.space_group_name_H-M   'P 1'
#
loop_
_entity.id
_entity.type
_entity.pdbx_description
1 polymer ?
#
loop_
_entity_poly.entity_id
_entity_poly.type
_entity_poly.pdbx_seq_one_letter_code
_entity_poly.pdbx_strand_id
1 'polypeptide(L)'
;VFCDEAHLFKARSLTGIMTKLIDCKYRIGLTGTLDETKTHKLVLEGLFGAENKVTTTKKLMDKKQLSTLKIYALVLNHTKDSRHYVHDKKYHEEMSFLVSHTPRNKFIRNLCLNLQGNTLCLFTLVEKHGKVLLDMIKKKAEKNRKVFFVYGGVEALDREKIRSIVEKEDNAIIVASYGTFSTGINI
;
A
#
# COMPACT_ATOMS: atom_id res chain seq x y z
N VAL A 1 24.89 -2.92 -14.39
CA VAL A 1 24.04 -2.30 -13.35
C VAL A 1 22.65 -2.88 -13.46
N PHE A 2 22.10 -3.27 -12.32
CA PHE A 2 20.68 -3.63 -12.16
C PHE A 2 20.00 -2.56 -11.29
N CYS A 3 18.88 -2.04 -11.73
CA CYS A 3 18.07 -1.09 -11.01
C CYS A 3 16.67 -1.70 -10.84
N ASP A 4 16.38 -2.16 -9.64
CA ASP A 4 15.04 -2.67 -9.30
C ASP A 4 14.11 -1.51 -8.99
N GLU A 5 12.80 -1.68 -9.26
CA GLU A 5 11.78 -0.63 -9.13
C GLU A 5 12.19 0.70 -9.77
N ALA A 6 12.77 0.62 -10.98
CA ALA A 6 13.36 1.77 -11.68
C ALA A 6 12.40 2.96 -11.82
N HIS A 7 11.09 2.72 -11.87
CA HIS A 7 10.05 3.74 -11.94
C HIS A 7 9.91 4.61 -10.67
N LEU A 8 10.39 4.14 -9.51
CA LEU A 8 10.31 4.90 -8.25
C LEU A 8 11.41 5.95 -8.11
N PHE A 9 12.46 5.87 -8.90
CA PHE A 9 13.56 6.83 -8.83
C PHE A 9 13.17 8.16 -9.49
N LYS A 10 13.50 9.25 -8.81
CA LYS A 10 13.41 10.57 -9.44
C LYS A 10 14.40 10.64 -10.61
N ALA A 11 13.95 11.10 -11.78
CA ALA A 11 14.74 11.19 -13.00
C ALA A 11 16.13 11.83 -12.78
N ARG A 12 16.22 12.94 -12.04
CA ARG A 12 17.48 13.63 -11.73
C ARG A 12 18.45 12.76 -10.93
N SER A 13 17.97 12.03 -9.91
CA SER A 13 18.81 11.17 -9.07
C SER A 13 19.33 9.98 -9.86
N LEU A 14 18.47 9.35 -10.64
CA LEU A 14 18.83 8.21 -11.47
C LEU A 14 19.83 8.59 -12.55
N THR A 15 19.59 9.69 -13.25
CA THR A 15 20.54 10.23 -14.26
C THR A 15 21.89 10.53 -13.61
N GLY A 16 21.93 11.17 -12.43
CA GLY A 16 23.16 11.49 -11.72
C GLY A 16 23.97 10.24 -11.32
N ILE A 17 23.32 9.12 -11.02
CA ILE A 17 24.01 7.84 -10.76
C ILE A 17 24.53 7.24 -12.07
N MET A 18 23.67 7.19 -13.08
CA MET A 18 23.99 6.51 -14.34
C MET A 18 25.07 7.23 -15.17
N THR A 19 25.18 8.56 -15.06
CA THR A 19 26.26 9.33 -15.70
C THR A 19 27.63 9.05 -15.08
N LYS A 20 27.69 8.66 -13.80
CA LYS A 20 28.94 8.21 -13.16
C LYS A 20 29.35 6.79 -13.56
N LEU A 21 28.43 6.04 -14.13
CA LEU A 21 28.62 4.64 -14.55
C LEU A 21 28.69 4.53 -16.09
N ILE A 22 29.36 5.52 -16.72
CA ILE A 22 29.39 5.63 -18.19
C ILE A 22 29.99 4.39 -18.86
N ASP A 23 31.00 3.77 -18.26
CA ASP A 23 31.69 2.60 -18.77
C ASP A 23 30.94 1.27 -18.51
N CYS A 24 29.80 1.32 -17.83
CA CYS A 24 29.01 0.13 -17.55
C CYS A 24 28.28 -0.33 -18.82
N LYS A 25 28.76 -1.44 -19.39
CA LYS A 25 28.24 -2.02 -20.64
C LYS A 25 26.78 -2.51 -20.49
N TYR A 26 26.42 -3.08 -19.35
CA TYR A 26 25.09 -3.66 -19.13
C TYR A 26 24.32 -2.83 -18.12
N ARG A 27 23.19 -2.26 -18.57
CA ARG A 27 22.30 -1.43 -17.77
C ARG A 27 20.90 -2.00 -17.88
N ILE A 28 20.36 -2.52 -16.79
CA ILE A 28 19.07 -3.20 -16.75
C ILE A 28 18.20 -2.53 -15.70
N GLY A 29 17.07 -1.96 -16.13
CA GLY A 29 16.02 -1.44 -15.27
C GLY A 29 14.87 -2.45 -15.20
N LEU A 30 14.48 -2.82 -13.99
CA LEU A 30 13.33 -3.69 -13.73
C LEU A 30 12.20 -2.87 -13.12
N THR A 31 10.96 -3.14 -13.54
CA THR A 31 9.77 -2.54 -12.97
C THR A 31 8.54 -3.41 -13.22
N GLY A 32 7.68 -3.54 -12.22
CA GLY A 32 6.39 -4.20 -12.36
C GLY A 32 5.31 -3.27 -12.95
N THR A 33 5.47 -1.96 -12.77
CA THR A 33 4.54 -0.92 -13.25
C THR A 33 5.33 0.25 -13.80
N LEU A 34 5.21 0.51 -15.08
CA LEU A 34 5.80 1.69 -15.69
C LEU A 34 4.75 2.80 -15.70
N ASP A 35 5.05 3.93 -15.05
CA ASP A 35 4.18 5.11 -15.07
C ASP A 35 4.11 5.67 -16.51
N GLU A 36 2.91 5.94 -17.00
CA GLU A 36 2.65 6.42 -18.35
C GLU A 36 3.02 7.90 -18.56
N THR A 37 3.58 8.59 -17.56
CA THR A 37 4.09 9.95 -17.76
C THR A 37 5.22 9.92 -18.77
N LYS A 38 4.96 10.43 -19.98
CA LYS A 38 5.88 10.39 -21.14
C LYS A 38 7.29 10.85 -20.81
N THR A 39 7.43 11.89 -19.98
CA THR A 39 8.74 12.45 -19.60
C THR A 39 9.56 11.46 -18.77
N HIS A 40 8.95 10.79 -17.82
CA HIS A 40 9.64 9.80 -16.99
C HIS A 40 10.02 8.56 -17.79
N LYS A 41 9.12 8.08 -18.64
CA LYS A 41 9.36 6.96 -19.56
C LYS A 41 10.56 7.22 -20.47
N LEU A 42 10.63 8.41 -21.10
CA LEU A 42 11.76 8.79 -21.99
C LEU A 42 13.11 8.78 -21.25
N VAL A 43 13.14 9.24 -19.98
CA VAL A 43 14.37 9.19 -19.18
C VAL A 43 14.80 7.74 -18.93
N LEU A 44 13.86 6.86 -18.56
CA LEU A 44 14.15 5.45 -18.33
C LEU A 44 14.63 4.76 -19.61
N GLU A 45 13.98 4.99 -20.74
CA GLU A 45 14.40 4.47 -22.05
C GLU A 45 15.80 4.97 -22.46
N GLY A 46 16.10 6.26 -22.18
CA GLY A 46 17.43 6.82 -22.43
C GLY A 46 18.54 6.22 -21.57
N LEU A 47 18.23 5.75 -20.36
CA LEU A 47 19.20 5.20 -19.43
C LEU A 47 19.38 3.68 -19.56
N PHE A 48 18.32 2.95 -19.88
CA PHE A 48 18.28 1.47 -19.89
C PHE A 48 17.99 0.86 -21.26
N GLY A 49 17.55 1.67 -22.22
CA GLY A 49 17.13 1.18 -23.55
C GLY A 49 15.60 0.97 -23.63
N ALA A 50 15.18 0.43 -24.76
CA ALA A 50 13.76 0.23 -25.06
C ALA A 50 13.07 -0.73 -24.05
N GLU A 51 11.81 -0.43 -23.75
CA GLU A 51 10.96 -1.26 -22.90
C GLU A 51 10.77 -2.67 -23.50
N ASN A 52 11.04 -3.68 -22.71
CA ASN A 52 10.73 -5.07 -23.03
C ASN A 52 9.72 -5.65 -22.04
N LYS A 53 8.49 -5.85 -22.48
CA LYS A 53 7.42 -6.42 -21.66
C LYS A 53 7.48 -7.93 -21.62
N VAL A 54 8.06 -8.48 -20.56
CA VAL A 54 8.27 -9.91 -20.38
C VAL A 54 6.96 -10.67 -20.20
N THR A 55 6.04 -10.14 -19.37
CA THR A 55 4.76 -10.79 -19.06
C THR A 55 3.71 -9.78 -18.62
N THR A 56 2.48 -10.24 -18.42
CA THR A 56 1.40 -9.43 -17.86
C THR A 56 0.82 -10.12 -16.62
N THR A 57 0.31 -9.35 -15.67
CA THR A 57 -0.38 -9.86 -14.47
C THR A 57 -1.47 -10.88 -14.85
N LYS A 58 -2.26 -10.59 -15.90
CA LYS A 58 -3.30 -11.49 -16.39
C LYS A 58 -2.73 -12.85 -16.81
N LYS A 59 -1.65 -12.86 -17.62
CA LYS A 59 -0.99 -14.12 -18.04
C LYS A 59 -0.47 -14.93 -16.84
N LEU A 60 0.04 -14.26 -15.80
CA LEU A 60 0.51 -14.93 -14.59
C LEU A 60 -0.65 -15.49 -13.75
N MET A 61 -1.78 -14.80 -13.68
CA MET A 61 -3.02 -15.30 -13.05
C MET A 61 -3.57 -16.52 -13.82
N ASP A 62 -3.65 -16.44 -15.15
CA ASP A 62 -4.13 -17.53 -16.00
C ASP A 62 -3.25 -18.80 -15.86
N LYS A 63 -1.94 -18.61 -15.65
CA LYS A 63 -1.00 -19.70 -15.34
C LYS A 63 -1.01 -20.15 -13.87
N LYS A 64 -1.88 -19.59 -13.02
CA LYS A 64 -1.93 -19.86 -11.56
C LYS A 64 -0.60 -19.57 -10.83
N GLN A 65 0.23 -18.69 -11.38
CA GLN A 65 1.47 -18.20 -10.75
C GLN A 65 1.23 -17.00 -9.84
N LEU A 66 0.09 -16.34 -9.98
CA LEU A 66 -0.41 -15.30 -9.08
C LEU A 66 -1.82 -15.65 -8.59
N SER A 67 -2.12 -15.23 -7.38
CA SER A 67 -3.45 -15.34 -6.79
C SER A 67 -4.48 -14.50 -7.57
N THR A 68 -5.73 -14.96 -7.60
CA THR A 68 -6.82 -14.21 -8.21
C THR A 68 -7.12 -12.97 -7.39
N LEU A 69 -7.10 -11.79 -8.02
CA LEU A 69 -7.47 -10.53 -7.40
C LEU A 69 -8.94 -10.19 -7.72
N LYS A 70 -9.72 -9.93 -6.67
CA LYS A 70 -11.08 -9.35 -6.77
C LYS A 70 -11.10 -8.01 -6.05
N ILE A 71 -11.55 -6.97 -6.73
CA ILE A 71 -11.63 -5.62 -6.19
C ILE A 71 -13.10 -5.28 -5.95
N TYR A 72 -13.44 -4.90 -4.72
CA TYR A 72 -14.76 -4.44 -4.32
C TYR A 72 -14.69 -2.97 -3.92
N ALA A 73 -15.37 -2.10 -4.66
CA ALA A 73 -15.51 -0.69 -4.31
C ALA A 73 -16.73 -0.51 -3.39
N LEU A 74 -16.49 -0.24 -2.11
CA LEU A 74 -17.53 -0.02 -1.11
C LEU A 74 -17.81 1.48 -0.99
N VAL A 75 -18.97 1.92 -1.49
CA VAL A 75 -19.39 3.32 -1.44
C VAL A 75 -20.20 3.57 -0.17
N LEU A 76 -19.65 4.39 0.73
CA LEU A 76 -20.33 4.80 1.97
C LEU A 76 -21.11 6.09 1.73
N ASN A 77 -22.43 6.02 1.85
CA ASN A 77 -23.29 7.20 1.78
C ASN A 77 -23.30 7.95 3.11
N HIS A 78 -22.80 9.17 3.10
CA HIS A 78 -22.89 10.08 4.24
C HIS A 78 -24.27 10.77 4.30
N THR A 79 -24.69 11.14 5.51
CA THR A 79 -25.92 11.92 5.71
C THR A 79 -25.86 13.28 5.00
N LYS A 80 -27.01 13.89 4.73
CA LYS A 80 -27.07 15.23 4.13
C LYS A 80 -26.30 16.25 4.96
N ASP A 81 -26.44 16.21 6.29
CA ASP A 81 -25.75 17.12 7.23
C ASP A 81 -24.23 16.94 7.16
N SER A 82 -23.74 15.70 7.14
CA SER A 82 -22.31 15.42 6.98
C SER A 82 -21.76 15.96 5.67
N ARG A 83 -22.49 15.80 4.58
CA ARG A 83 -22.09 16.32 3.26
C ARG A 83 -22.10 17.83 3.23
N HIS A 84 -23.13 18.47 3.80
CA HIS A 84 -23.21 19.93 3.91
C HIS A 84 -22.08 20.49 4.76
N TYR A 85 -21.77 19.84 5.90
CA TYR A 85 -20.66 20.25 6.77
C TYR A 85 -19.30 20.29 6.06
N VAL A 86 -19.01 19.37 5.14
CA VAL A 86 -17.70 19.29 4.46
C VAL A 86 -17.65 20.03 3.13
N HIS A 87 -18.80 20.48 2.59
CA HIS A 87 -18.92 21.02 1.24
C HIS A 87 -17.92 22.15 0.93
N ASP A 88 -17.73 23.07 1.87
CA ASP A 88 -16.85 24.24 1.70
C ASP A 88 -15.51 24.10 2.44
N LYS A 89 -15.19 22.87 2.90
CA LYS A 89 -13.96 22.61 3.65
C LYS A 89 -12.79 22.43 2.70
N LYS A 90 -11.58 22.82 3.16
CA LYS A 90 -10.34 22.52 2.47
C LYS A 90 -10.02 21.03 2.63
N TYR A 91 -9.24 20.50 1.70
CA TYR A 91 -8.85 19.07 1.68
C TYR A 91 -8.39 18.53 3.05
N HIS A 92 -7.54 19.27 3.78
CA HIS A 92 -7.04 18.79 5.07
C HIS A 92 -8.12 18.75 6.18
N GLU A 93 -9.14 19.63 6.10
CA GLU A 93 -10.28 19.65 7.02
C GLU A 93 -11.25 18.50 6.69
N GLU A 94 -11.52 18.28 5.40
CA GLU A 94 -12.30 17.14 4.92
C GLU A 94 -11.63 15.82 5.33
N MET A 95 -10.33 15.67 5.13
CA MET A 95 -9.58 14.50 5.58
C MET A 95 -9.65 14.31 7.10
N SER A 96 -9.55 15.39 7.87
CA SER A 96 -9.69 15.33 9.33
C SER A 96 -11.09 14.88 9.74
N PHE A 97 -12.12 15.34 9.06
CA PHE A 97 -13.50 14.87 9.27
C PHE A 97 -13.63 13.39 8.94
N LEU A 98 -13.16 12.95 7.77
CA LEU A 98 -13.26 11.56 7.33
C LEU A 98 -12.57 10.58 8.29
N VAL A 99 -11.37 10.89 8.77
CA VAL A 99 -10.62 9.99 9.67
C VAL A 99 -11.21 9.96 11.07
N SER A 100 -11.88 11.03 11.52
CA SER A 100 -12.57 11.10 12.82
C SER A 100 -14.01 10.62 12.77
N HIS A 101 -14.59 10.41 11.59
CA HIS A 101 -16.00 10.06 11.41
C HIS A 101 -16.33 8.68 11.99
N THR A 102 -16.91 8.68 13.18
CA THR A 102 -17.20 7.47 13.97
C THR A 102 -18.01 6.40 13.21
N PRO A 103 -19.10 6.74 12.49
CA PRO A 103 -19.85 5.73 11.73
C PRO A 103 -18.99 5.03 10.68
N ARG A 104 -18.13 5.75 9.95
CA ARG A 104 -17.19 5.20 8.99
C ARG A 104 -16.17 4.27 9.67
N ASN A 105 -15.60 4.70 10.78
CA ASN A 105 -14.62 3.91 11.51
C ASN A 105 -15.24 2.63 12.11
N LYS A 106 -16.49 2.70 12.58
CA LYS A 106 -17.28 1.52 12.99
C LYS A 106 -17.51 0.55 11.83
N PHE A 107 -17.81 1.07 10.63
CA PHE A 107 -17.97 0.25 9.45
C PHE A 107 -16.65 -0.47 9.08
N ILE A 108 -15.52 0.26 9.02
CA ILE A 108 -14.20 -0.32 8.75
C ILE A 108 -13.86 -1.40 9.77
N ARG A 109 -14.03 -1.13 11.06
CA ARG A 109 -13.85 -2.12 12.12
C ARG A 109 -14.69 -3.39 11.88
N ASN A 110 -15.99 -3.22 11.63
CA ASN A 110 -16.90 -4.35 11.41
C ASN A 110 -16.49 -5.14 10.18
N LEU A 111 -16.09 -4.46 9.09
CA LEU A 111 -15.58 -5.12 7.89
C LEU A 111 -14.34 -5.97 8.22
N CYS A 112 -13.34 -5.40 8.91
CA CYS A 112 -12.14 -6.12 9.31
C CYS A 112 -12.45 -7.35 10.19
N LEU A 113 -13.44 -7.23 11.09
CA LEU A 113 -13.81 -8.33 11.97
C LEU A 113 -14.60 -9.44 11.27
N ASN A 114 -15.38 -9.11 10.24
CA ASN A 114 -16.22 -10.06 9.52
C ASN A 114 -15.51 -10.75 8.35
N LEU A 115 -14.41 -10.18 7.84
CA LEU A 115 -13.61 -10.84 6.82
C LEU A 115 -12.91 -12.06 7.40
N GLN A 116 -12.97 -13.17 6.68
CA GLN A 116 -12.21 -14.39 6.99
C GLN A 116 -10.83 -14.33 6.35
N GLY A 117 -9.88 -15.01 6.95
CA GLY A 117 -8.49 -15.01 6.51
C GLY A 117 -7.70 -13.82 7.02
N ASN A 118 -6.44 -13.75 6.63
CA ASN A 118 -5.57 -12.64 6.98
C ASN A 118 -6.09 -11.34 6.35
N THR A 119 -6.29 -10.33 7.18
CA THR A 119 -6.90 -9.05 6.78
C THR A 119 -5.92 -7.91 6.98
N LEU A 120 -5.60 -7.18 5.91
CA LEU A 120 -4.78 -5.98 5.95
C LEU A 120 -5.65 -4.72 5.91
N CYS A 121 -5.64 -3.94 6.98
CA CYS A 121 -6.34 -2.65 7.10
C CYS A 121 -5.34 -1.51 6.97
N LEU A 122 -5.35 -0.79 5.85
CA LEU A 122 -4.40 0.29 5.58
C LEU A 122 -4.92 1.66 6.04
N PHE A 123 -4.03 2.45 6.63
CA PHE A 123 -4.30 3.83 7.03
C PHE A 123 -3.14 4.76 6.63
N THR A 124 -3.41 6.08 6.60
CA THR A 124 -2.41 7.10 6.29
C THR A 124 -1.94 7.85 7.55
N LEU A 125 -2.84 8.24 8.44
CA LEU A 125 -2.55 9.03 9.63
C LEU A 125 -2.44 8.13 10.86
N VAL A 126 -1.23 7.99 11.42
CA VAL A 126 -0.94 7.08 12.54
C VAL A 126 -1.79 7.43 13.76
N GLU A 127 -1.63 8.64 14.29
CA GLU A 127 -2.28 9.05 15.55
C GLU A 127 -3.80 9.22 15.40
N LYS A 128 -4.22 9.98 14.38
CA LYS A 128 -5.62 10.37 14.19
C LYS A 128 -6.53 9.26 13.64
N HIS A 129 -5.96 8.23 13.02
CA HIS A 129 -6.75 7.19 12.37
C HIS A 129 -6.27 5.78 12.73
N GLY A 130 -4.98 5.47 12.52
CA GLY A 130 -4.43 4.12 12.72
C GLY A 130 -4.63 3.61 14.14
N LYS A 131 -4.25 4.39 15.16
CA LYS A 131 -4.44 4.03 16.57
C LYS A 131 -5.91 3.91 16.95
N VAL A 132 -6.76 4.79 16.42
CA VAL A 132 -8.22 4.75 16.67
C VAL A 132 -8.81 3.45 16.12
N LEU A 133 -8.47 3.07 14.87
CA LEU A 133 -8.91 1.81 14.27
C LEU A 133 -8.39 0.60 15.05
N LEU A 134 -7.12 0.61 15.43
CA LEU A 134 -6.51 -0.44 16.24
C LEU A 134 -7.30 -0.69 17.53
N ASP A 135 -7.56 0.38 18.29
CA ASP A 135 -8.31 0.28 19.56
C ASP A 135 -9.73 -0.23 19.35
N MET A 136 -10.40 0.26 18.30
CA MET A 136 -11.76 -0.18 17.99
C MET A 136 -11.80 -1.64 17.57
N ILE A 137 -10.81 -2.13 16.83
CA ILE A 137 -10.69 -3.52 16.38
C ILE A 137 -10.33 -4.41 17.58
N LYS A 138 -9.29 -4.08 18.35
CA LYS A 138 -8.85 -4.87 19.51
C LYS A 138 -9.95 -5.06 20.55
N LYS A 139 -10.76 -4.02 20.82
CA LYS A 139 -11.87 -4.11 21.77
C LYS A 139 -12.97 -5.08 21.36
N LYS A 140 -13.07 -5.43 20.10
CA LYS A 140 -14.14 -6.29 19.55
C LYS A 140 -13.63 -7.58 18.91
N ALA A 141 -12.32 -7.69 18.69
CA ALA A 141 -11.73 -8.92 18.17
C ALA A 141 -11.91 -10.08 19.16
N GLU A 142 -12.15 -11.26 18.63
CA GLU A 142 -12.17 -12.49 19.40
C GLU A 142 -10.79 -12.76 20.00
N LYS A 143 -10.74 -13.42 21.15
CA LYS A 143 -9.49 -13.70 21.89
C LYS A 143 -8.46 -14.50 21.09
N ASN A 144 -8.90 -15.32 20.17
CA ASN A 144 -8.08 -16.16 19.30
C ASN A 144 -7.61 -15.42 18.03
N ARG A 145 -8.16 -14.23 17.71
CA ARG A 145 -7.80 -13.46 16.51
C ARG A 145 -6.73 -12.45 16.82
N LYS A 146 -5.52 -12.68 16.32
CA LYS A 146 -4.37 -11.78 16.53
C LYS A 146 -4.54 -10.47 15.77
N VAL A 147 -4.24 -9.35 16.44
CA VAL A 147 -4.31 -8.01 15.84
C VAL A 147 -2.96 -7.32 15.99
N PHE A 148 -2.32 -7.03 14.87
CA PHE A 148 -1.01 -6.39 14.78
C PHE A 148 -1.13 -4.93 14.35
N PHE A 149 -0.17 -4.11 14.77
CA PHE A 149 -0.08 -2.71 14.37
C PHE A 149 1.31 -2.40 13.82
N VAL A 150 1.38 -1.93 12.58
CA VAL A 150 2.65 -1.70 11.88
C VAL A 150 2.67 -0.34 11.21
N TYR A 151 3.67 0.47 11.50
CA TYR A 151 3.89 1.77 10.88
C TYR A 151 5.38 2.10 10.84
N GLY A 152 5.77 3.22 10.19
CA GLY A 152 7.17 3.58 10.00
C GLY A 152 8.00 3.76 11.28
N GLY A 153 7.35 4.01 12.44
CA GLY A 153 8.02 4.08 13.74
C GLY A 153 8.31 2.72 14.39
N VAL A 154 7.84 1.60 13.81
CA VAL A 154 8.19 0.26 14.28
C VAL A 154 9.52 -0.14 13.66
N GLU A 155 10.44 -0.69 14.49
CA GLU A 155 11.74 -1.15 14.01
C GLU A 155 11.64 -2.22 12.93
N ALA A 156 12.62 -2.24 12.01
CA ALA A 156 12.60 -3.17 10.87
C ALA A 156 12.56 -4.64 11.32
N LEU A 157 13.31 -4.99 12.37
CA LEU A 157 13.33 -6.34 12.94
C LEU A 157 11.97 -6.76 13.50
N ASP A 158 11.25 -5.86 14.15
CA ASP A 158 9.93 -6.16 14.70
C ASP A 158 8.87 -6.27 13.59
N ARG A 159 8.99 -5.49 12.52
CA ARG A 159 8.15 -5.64 11.32
C ARG A 159 8.33 -7.02 10.68
N GLU A 160 9.59 -7.49 10.60
CA GLU A 160 9.90 -8.82 10.06
C GLU A 160 9.37 -9.94 10.96
N LYS A 161 9.48 -9.81 12.29
CA LYS A 161 8.86 -10.75 13.24
C LYS A 161 7.34 -10.82 13.06
N ILE A 162 6.66 -9.66 12.94
CA ILE A 162 5.22 -9.61 12.70
C ILE A 162 4.89 -10.33 11.38
N ARG A 163 5.63 -10.08 10.31
CA ARG A 163 5.47 -10.77 9.03
C ARG A 163 5.57 -12.28 9.18
N SER A 164 6.64 -12.78 9.79
CA SER A 164 6.87 -14.21 10.01
C SER A 164 5.79 -14.87 10.88
N ILE A 165 5.18 -14.11 11.81
CA ILE A 165 4.05 -14.62 12.59
C ILE A 165 2.80 -14.69 11.71
N VAL A 166 2.51 -13.63 10.95
CA VAL A 166 1.31 -13.55 10.12
C VAL A 166 1.30 -14.60 9.00
N GLU A 167 2.46 -14.91 8.43
CA GLU A 167 2.60 -16.00 7.44
C GLU A 167 2.15 -17.37 7.96
N LYS A 168 2.14 -17.56 9.29
CA LYS A 168 1.71 -18.80 9.96
C LYS A 168 0.29 -18.74 10.51
N GLU A 169 -0.36 -17.58 10.40
CA GLU A 169 -1.72 -17.36 10.87
C GLU A 169 -2.70 -17.38 9.69
N ASP A 170 -3.85 -17.97 9.90
CA ASP A 170 -4.90 -18.07 8.88
C ASP A 170 -5.99 -17.00 9.05
N ASN A 171 -6.00 -16.25 10.16
CA ASN A 171 -7.05 -15.29 10.49
C ASN A 171 -6.57 -14.11 11.34
N ALA A 172 -5.44 -13.51 10.97
CA ALA A 172 -4.91 -12.33 11.63
C ALA A 172 -5.44 -11.02 11.02
N ILE A 173 -5.46 -9.95 11.81
CA ILE A 173 -5.71 -8.58 11.33
C ILE A 173 -4.44 -7.76 11.49
N ILE A 174 -3.99 -7.14 10.41
CA ILE A 174 -2.86 -6.22 10.40
C ILE A 174 -3.38 -4.82 10.12
N VAL A 175 -3.26 -3.94 11.08
CA VAL A 175 -3.55 -2.51 10.91
C VAL A 175 -2.24 -1.82 10.59
N ALA A 176 -2.04 -1.36 9.35
CA ALA A 176 -0.75 -0.91 8.88
C ALA A 176 -0.79 0.45 8.18
N SER A 177 0.31 1.21 8.27
CA SER A 177 0.40 2.46 7.51
C SER A 177 0.65 2.18 6.04
N TYR A 178 -0.05 2.91 5.17
CA TYR A 178 0.07 2.77 3.72
C TYR A 178 1.53 2.89 3.25
N GLY A 179 2.26 3.90 3.73
CA GLY A 179 3.67 4.09 3.34
C GLY A 179 4.62 2.95 3.75
N THR A 180 4.24 2.16 4.76
CA THR A 180 5.05 1.01 5.20
C THR A 180 4.72 -0.27 4.41
N PHE A 181 3.50 -0.38 3.86
CA PHE A 181 2.98 -1.58 3.19
C PHE A 181 2.61 -1.38 1.72
N SER A 182 2.97 -0.24 1.11
CA SER A 182 2.60 0.06 -0.27
C SER A 182 3.49 -0.60 -1.33
N THR A 183 4.74 -0.93 -0.99
CA THR A 183 5.72 -1.47 -1.96
C THR A 183 6.61 -2.52 -1.33
N GLY A 184 6.92 -3.58 -2.08
CA GLY A 184 7.97 -4.56 -1.75
C GLY A 184 7.68 -5.48 -0.56
N ILE A 185 6.44 -5.58 -0.11
CA ILE A 185 6.06 -6.48 0.98
C ILE A 185 5.22 -7.63 0.43
N ASN A 186 5.72 -8.82 0.60
CA ASN A 186 4.99 -10.05 0.36
C ASN A 186 4.41 -10.53 1.71
N ILE A 187 3.09 -10.68 1.79
CA ILE A 187 2.36 -11.14 2.99
C ILE A 187 1.56 -12.38 2.61
#